data_e625383b53ebff06f010e5e9850fd1c8
#
_entry.id   e625383b53ebff06f010e5e9850fd1c8
#
_cell.length_a   1.000
_cell.length_b   1.000
_cell.length_c   1.000
_cell.angle_alpha   90.00
_cell.angle_beta   90.00
_cell.angle_gamma   90.00
#
_symmetry.space_group_name_H-M   'P 1'
#
loop_
_entity.id
_entity.type
_entity.pdbx_description
1 polymer ?
#
loop_
_entity_poly.entity_id
_entity_poly.type
_entity_poly.pdbx_seq_one_letter_code
_entity_poly.pdbx_strand_id
1 'polypeptide(L)'
;MRDSNHADKTWPLTWSAAVLLLGAGAAQALSLAWPFDGDWSGATQGWLQCLSMIVLAGILDRSQSRQQAFFSGWIFSSAWLVGSTWWLFISMNKYGGLPAPMAALAVGLLASGLALFYGAACAVFYAVCKTGVSILLRASAFAAVWVLAEIVRGTVFTGFPWGAVGYAHLDSVLQHWAPWVGVYGLCALSAFIAMAIGAEKRERKSISGVGKVGLVFLVAALAYTWATSPSRADNDEHRSKHPLRVTLLQGNIPQDLKFGEGVNRALRDYSEALLSSTSDFIVTPETAIPLIQQQMPDRYWQPLEAHFSKGSQAAMIGLPLAMRSEQGQLKYSNSVIGLMPQTNPAASANYQYDKHHLVPFGEFVPPLFQWFVRMMNIPLGEFTPGSVAQPSLMFKGERIAPNICYEDLFGEELARSFADPNKAPTLMVNLSNIAWFGNTVAIDQHLNISRMRALELGRPMLRATNTGATAIINARGEVTHRLPSAVQGALTAEVYGIHGSITPYAQWVSRFGLWPLVGFALLILLLASATAYASRHGQRRFGP
;
A
#
# COMPACT_ATOMS: atom_id res chain seq x y z
N MET A 1 60.90 -6.31 -16.65
CA MET A 1 60.15 -5.75 -15.52
C MET A 1 58.71 -5.65 -15.93
N ARG A 2 57.88 -6.55 -15.43
CA ARG A 2 56.43 -6.54 -15.62
C ARG A 2 55.81 -5.90 -14.38
N ASP A 3 55.38 -4.66 -14.50
CA ASP A 3 54.53 -4.05 -13.47
C ASP A 3 53.16 -4.73 -13.52
N SER A 4 52.93 -5.57 -12.54
CA SER A 4 51.64 -6.14 -12.25
C SER A 4 50.79 -5.05 -11.60
N ASN A 5 49.94 -4.37 -12.39
CA ASN A 5 48.84 -3.56 -11.91
C ASN A 5 47.85 -4.48 -11.19
N HIS A 6 48.09 -4.76 -9.92
CA HIS A 6 47.02 -5.17 -8.99
C HIS A 6 46.10 -3.98 -8.79
N ALA A 7 45.09 -3.85 -9.65
CA ALA A 7 43.93 -3.03 -9.33
C ALA A 7 43.31 -3.61 -8.05
N ASP A 8 43.66 -3.03 -6.91
CA ASP A 8 42.98 -3.25 -5.65
C ASP A 8 41.49 -3.08 -5.92
N LYS A 9 40.75 -4.20 -5.90
CA LYS A 9 39.28 -4.21 -5.90
C LYS A 9 38.83 -3.73 -4.53
N THR A 10 39.06 -2.46 -4.21
CA THR A 10 38.56 -1.84 -3.01
C THR A 10 37.01 -1.79 -3.11
N TRP A 11 36.34 -2.17 -2.05
CA TRP A 11 34.90 -2.06 -1.92
C TRP A 11 34.45 -0.64 -2.32
N PRO A 12 33.38 -0.47 -3.13
CA PRO A 12 33.00 0.81 -3.70
C PRO A 12 32.58 1.87 -2.66
N LEU A 13 32.27 1.45 -1.41
CA LEU A 13 31.87 2.32 -0.30
C LEU A 13 32.80 2.16 0.89
N THR A 14 32.99 3.24 1.66
CA THR A 14 33.63 3.15 2.97
C THR A 14 32.74 2.44 3.98
N TRP A 15 33.33 1.77 4.95
CA TRP A 15 32.57 1.11 6.02
C TRP A 15 31.66 2.08 6.76
N SER A 16 32.10 3.31 7.02
CA SER A 16 31.28 4.34 7.66
C SER A 16 30.05 4.71 6.83
N ALA A 17 30.19 4.83 5.51
CA ALA A 17 29.04 5.09 4.63
C ALA A 17 28.06 3.91 4.61
N ALA A 18 28.58 2.68 4.58
CA ALA A 18 27.72 1.48 4.64
C ALA A 18 26.93 1.40 5.95
N VAL A 19 27.56 1.66 7.10
CA VAL A 19 26.89 1.69 8.42
C VAL A 19 25.84 2.80 8.48
N LEU A 20 26.13 3.99 7.97
CA LEU A 20 25.17 5.09 7.92
C LEU A 20 23.95 4.73 7.03
N LEU A 21 24.16 4.07 5.90
CA LEU A 21 23.10 3.64 5.00
C LEU A 21 22.23 2.55 5.63
N LEU A 22 22.83 1.59 6.33
CA LEU A 22 22.07 0.57 7.08
C LEU A 22 21.22 1.21 8.18
N GLY A 23 21.78 2.13 8.97
CA GLY A 23 21.06 2.86 10.01
C GLY A 23 19.93 3.72 9.44
N ALA A 24 20.20 4.41 8.32
CA ALA A 24 19.18 5.21 7.64
C ALA A 24 18.08 4.33 7.06
N GLY A 25 18.41 3.18 6.45
CA GLY A 25 17.40 2.21 5.98
C GLY A 25 16.55 1.65 7.12
N ALA A 26 17.16 1.34 8.27
CA ALA A 26 16.41 0.93 9.46
C ALA A 26 15.47 2.04 9.97
N ALA A 27 15.95 3.29 10.02
CA ALA A 27 15.13 4.45 10.37
C ALA A 27 13.95 4.65 9.39
N GLN A 28 14.18 4.38 8.09
CA GLN A 28 13.14 4.37 7.07
C GLN A 28 12.06 3.33 7.38
N ALA A 29 12.42 2.12 7.80
CA ALA A 29 11.45 1.10 8.18
C ALA A 29 10.62 1.52 9.40
N LEU A 30 11.26 2.08 10.42
CA LEU A 30 10.59 2.59 11.64
C LEU A 30 9.62 3.75 11.35
N SER A 31 9.86 4.50 10.29
CA SER A 31 9.01 5.66 9.94
C SER A 31 7.62 5.29 9.41
N LEU A 32 7.42 4.05 8.95
CA LEU A 32 6.16 3.58 8.36
C LEU A 32 5.07 3.28 9.40
N ALA A 33 5.48 2.78 10.55
CA ALA A 33 4.67 2.57 11.73
C ALA A 33 5.63 2.39 12.91
N TRP A 34 5.51 3.22 13.94
CA TRP A 34 6.40 3.18 15.10
C TRP A 34 6.15 1.91 15.91
N PRO A 35 7.15 1.02 16.07
CA PRO A 35 6.93 -0.32 16.61
C PRO A 35 7.00 -0.39 18.14
N PHE A 36 7.37 0.71 18.81
CA PHE A 36 7.56 0.72 20.26
C PHE A 36 6.30 1.25 20.96
N ASP A 37 6.06 0.74 22.18
CA ASP A 37 4.95 1.19 23.02
C ASP A 37 5.10 2.68 23.40
N GLY A 38 3.98 3.35 23.56
CA GLY A 38 3.88 4.77 23.90
C GLY A 38 2.95 5.54 22.97
N ASP A 39 2.97 6.87 23.09
CA ASP A 39 2.06 7.77 22.36
C ASP A 39 2.19 7.70 20.83
N TRP A 40 3.32 7.21 20.34
CA TRP A 40 3.59 7.07 18.91
C TRP A 40 3.38 5.66 18.37
N SER A 41 2.97 4.71 19.20
CA SER A 41 2.76 3.33 18.78
C SER A 41 1.85 3.24 17.55
N GLY A 42 2.33 2.62 16.48
CA GLY A 42 1.64 2.50 15.20
C GLY A 42 1.61 3.76 14.33
N ALA A 43 1.97 4.94 14.87
CA ALA A 43 1.95 6.20 14.14
C ALA A 43 3.07 6.30 13.10
N THR A 44 2.82 7.05 12.03
CA THR A 44 3.81 7.31 10.99
C THR A 44 4.74 8.47 11.39
N GLN A 45 6.02 8.42 10.94
CA GLN A 45 7.05 9.38 11.31
C GLN A 45 7.67 10.02 10.08
N GLY A 46 6.93 10.93 9.41
CA GLY A 46 7.39 11.57 8.18
C GLY A 46 8.72 12.33 8.31
N TRP A 47 9.00 12.92 9.48
CA TRP A 47 10.28 13.59 9.74
C TRP A 47 11.46 12.59 9.75
N LEU A 48 11.26 11.40 10.33
CA LEU A 48 12.27 10.34 10.37
C LEU A 48 12.53 9.78 8.96
N GLN A 49 11.47 9.63 8.17
CA GLN A 49 11.56 9.27 6.75
C GLN A 49 12.41 10.29 5.99
N CYS A 50 12.13 11.58 6.12
CA CYS A 50 12.91 12.63 5.46
C CYS A 50 14.39 12.60 5.88
N LEU A 51 14.68 12.48 7.18
CA LEU A 51 16.06 12.39 7.67
C LEU A 51 16.80 11.17 7.10
N SER A 52 16.15 10.02 7.10
CA SER A 52 16.68 8.79 6.52
C SER A 52 17.08 8.99 5.05
N MET A 53 16.19 9.57 4.26
CA MET A 53 16.42 9.78 2.83
C MET A 53 17.43 10.92 2.56
N ILE A 54 17.53 11.93 3.44
CA ILE A 54 18.58 12.97 3.37
C ILE A 54 19.98 12.35 3.53
N VAL A 55 20.14 11.35 4.41
CA VAL A 55 21.41 10.62 4.54
C VAL A 55 21.78 9.91 3.24
N LEU A 56 20.82 9.18 2.63
CA LEU A 56 21.04 8.55 1.33
C LEU A 56 21.40 9.59 0.26
N ALA A 57 20.64 10.68 0.18
CA ALA A 57 20.86 11.76 -0.79
C ALA A 57 22.26 12.38 -0.64
N GLY A 58 22.72 12.64 0.59
CA GLY A 58 24.04 13.21 0.87
C GLY A 58 25.20 12.27 0.47
N ILE A 59 25.04 10.95 0.71
CA ILE A 59 26.04 9.96 0.28
C ILE A 59 26.02 9.82 -1.25
N LEU A 60 24.84 9.81 -1.85
CA LEU A 60 24.67 9.69 -3.29
C LEU A 60 25.24 10.90 -4.04
N ASP A 61 25.10 12.12 -3.49
CA ASP A 61 25.67 13.34 -4.07
C ASP A 61 27.19 13.31 -4.13
N ARG A 62 27.85 12.63 -3.18
CA ARG A 62 29.28 12.44 -3.10
C ARG A 62 29.80 11.25 -3.91
N SER A 63 28.93 10.46 -4.48
CA SER A 63 29.31 9.26 -5.23
C SER A 63 30.19 9.62 -6.44
N GLN A 64 31.23 8.82 -6.66
CA GLN A 64 32.20 9.04 -7.74
C GLN A 64 32.03 8.06 -8.90
N SER A 65 31.25 7.00 -8.71
CA SER A 65 30.99 5.98 -9.73
C SER A 65 29.56 5.51 -9.73
N ARG A 66 29.10 4.92 -10.86
CA ARG A 66 27.80 4.27 -10.95
C ARG A 66 27.66 3.12 -9.95
N GLN A 67 28.75 2.37 -9.73
CA GLN A 67 28.77 1.26 -8.77
C GLN A 67 28.54 1.76 -7.34
N GLN A 68 29.23 2.84 -6.95
CA GLN A 68 29.06 3.45 -5.65
C GLN A 68 27.60 3.92 -5.43
N ALA A 69 27.02 4.59 -6.42
CA ALA A 69 25.62 5.01 -6.38
C ALA A 69 24.66 3.82 -6.28
N PHE A 70 24.90 2.77 -7.06
CA PHE A 70 24.12 1.54 -7.01
C PHE A 70 24.14 0.90 -5.62
N PHE A 71 25.33 0.67 -5.06
CA PHE A 71 25.45 0.04 -3.74
C PHE A 71 24.90 0.92 -2.61
N SER A 72 24.98 2.25 -2.75
CA SER A 72 24.34 3.17 -1.78
C SER A 72 22.82 2.97 -1.74
N GLY A 73 22.16 2.96 -2.89
CA GLY A 73 20.73 2.71 -2.99
C GLY A 73 20.36 1.29 -2.55
N TRP A 74 21.13 0.29 -2.95
CA TRP A 74 20.86 -1.11 -2.64
C TRP A 74 20.99 -1.43 -1.15
N ILE A 75 22.06 -0.96 -0.47
CA ILE A 75 22.28 -1.19 0.97
C ILE A 75 21.18 -0.51 1.80
N PHE A 76 20.91 0.77 1.50
CA PHE A 76 19.85 1.53 2.16
C PHE A 76 18.49 0.82 2.03
N SER A 77 18.12 0.47 0.81
CA SER A 77 16.80 -0.12 0.55
C SER A 77 16.69 -1.58 1.03
N SER A 78 17.79 -2.32 1.07
CA SER A 78 17.81 -3.66 1.68
C SER A 78 17.51 -3.58 3.17
N ALA A 79 18.15 -2.68 3.90
CA ALA A 79 17.89 -2.48 5.33
C ALA A 79 16.45 -2.00 5.59
N TRP A 80 15.97 -1.05 4.80
CA TRP A 80 14.60 -0.58 4.87
C TRP A 80 13.59 -1.70 4.62
N LEU A 81 13.72 -2.45 3.53
CA LEU A 81 12.76 -3.49 3.17
C LEU A 81 12.80 -4.68 4.14
N VAL A 82 13.99 -5.10 4.60
CA VAL A 82 14.08 -6.10 5.69
C VAL A 82 13.34 -5.62 6.92
N GLY A 83 13.61 -4.39 7.38
CA GLY A 83 12.96 -3.82 8.56
C GLY A 83 11.44 -3.66 8.41
N SER A 84 10.94 -3.39 7.19
CA SER A 84 9.52 -3.23 6.92
C SER A 84 8.76 -4.54 6.77
N THR A 85 9.45 -5.64 6.44
CA THR A 85 8.80 -6.92 6.06
C THR A 85 9.31 -8.14 6.84
N TRP A 86 10.07 -7.93 7.92
CA TRP A 86 10.61 -9.02 8.73
C TRP A 86 9.54 -9.99 9.27
N TRP A 87 8.33 -9.51 9.44
CA TRP A 87 7.19 -10.29 9.91
C TRP A 87 6.77 -11.41 8.93
N LEU A 88 7.19 -11.36 7.66
CA LEU A 88 7.06 -12.48 6.71
C LEU A 88 7.77 -13.74 7.22
N PHE A 89 8.80 -13.59 8.05
CA PHE A 89 9.45 -14.70 8.73
C PHE A 89 8.44 -15.55 9.52
N ILE A 90 7.50 -14.91 10.22
CA ILE A 90 6.48 -15.62 11.03
C ILE A 90 5.58 -16.47 10.12
N SER A 91 5.13 -15.90 8.99
CA SER A 91 4.31 -16.63 8.04
C SER A 91 5.04 -17.86 7.48
N MET A 92 6.29 -17.71 7.06
CA MET A 92 7.07 -18.81 6.50
C MET A 92 7.52 -19.85 7.52
N ASN A 93 7.93 -19.42 8.72
CA ASN A 93 8.42 -20.32 9.75
C ASN A 93 7.29 -21.01 10.53
N LYS A 94 6.37 -20.21 11.11
CA LYS A 94 5.32 -20.75 11.99
C LYS A 94 4.23 -21.47 11.20
N TYR A 95 3.79 -20.91 10.08
CA TYR A 95 2.66 -21.45 9.32
C TYR A 95 3.09 -22.24 8.08
N GLY A 96 4.19 -21.83 7.44
CA GLY A 96 4.75 -22.51 6.26
C GLY A 96 5.70 -23.66 6.59
N GLY A 97 6.07 -23.84 7.87
CA GLY A 97 6.94 -24.94 8.31
C GLY A 97 8.40 -24.81 7.86
N LEU A 98 8.84 -23.68 7.32
CA LEU A 98 10.25 -23.48 6.94
C LEU A 98 11.14 -23.42 8.19
N PRO A 99 12.30 -24.09 8.19
CA PRO A 99 13.31 -23.90 9.25
C PRO A 99 13.70 -22.42 9.40
N ALA A 100 13.88 -21.95 10.63
CA ALA A 100 14.12 -20.53 10.93
C ALA A 100 15.27 -19.91 10.11
N PRO A 101 16.45 -20.56 9.89
CA PRO A 101 17.49 -19.99 9.04
C PRO A 101 17.05 -19.80 7.58
N MET A 102 16.24 -20.72 7.04
CA MET A 102 15.72 -20.63 5.67
C MET A 102 14.68 -19.54 5.54
N ALA A 103 13.78 -19.40 6.51
CA ALA A 103 12.78 -18.31 6.54
C ALA A 103 13.47 -16.94 6.63
N ALA A 104 14.48 -16.79 7.48
CA ALA A 104 15.27 -15.56 7.60
C ALA A 104 16.02 -15.23 6.31
N LEU A 105 16.65 -16.24 5.69
CA LEU A 105 17.31 -16.09 4.38
C LEU A 105 16.32 -15.68 3.29
N ALA A 106 15.13 -16.28 3.24
CA ALA A 106 14.11 -15.95 2.25
C ALA A 106 13.66 -14.49 2.37
N VAL A 107 13.41 -13.97 3.59
CA VAL A 107 13.10 -12.55 3.83
C VAL A 107 14.26 -11.66 3.36
N GLY A 108 15.50 -12.00 3.73
CA GLY A 108 16.70 -11.25 3.32
C GLY A 108 16.87 -11.21 1.79
N LEU A 109 16.68 -12.34 1.11
CA LEU A 109 16.78 -12.43 -0.35
C LEU A 109 15.65 -11.65 -1.04
N LEU A 110 14.40 -11.74 -0.55
CA LEU A 110 13.29 -10.95 -1.06
C LEU A 110 13.58 -9.45 -0.95
N ALA A 111 13.94 -8.99 0.23
CA ALA A 111 14.23 -7.58 0.47
C ALA A 111 15.42 -7.08 -0.36
N SER A 112 16.51 -7.85 -0.43
CA SER A 112 17.70 -7.52 -1.23
C SER A 112 17.41 -7.55 -2.73
N GLY A 113 16.56 -8.48 -3.19
CA GLY A 113 16.10 -8.56 -4.57
C GLY A 113 15.26 -7.34 -4.96
N LEU A 114 14.29 -6.96 -4.13
CA LEU A 114 13.48 -5.76 -4.34
C LEU A 114 14.33 -4.46 -4.26
N ALA A 115 15.36 -4.45 -3.42
CA ALA A 115 16.28 -3.32 -3.30
C ALA A 115 17.12 -3.07 -4.58
N LEU A 116 17.23 -4.06 -5.49
CA LEU A 116 17.91 -3.87 -6.78
C LEU A 116 17.27 -2.76 -7.62
N PHE A 117 15.95 -2.58 -7.55
CA PHE A 117 15.27 -1.48 -8.24
C PHE A 117 15.79 -0.11 -7.79
N TYR A 118 16.04 0.07 -6.49
CA TYR A 118 16.54 1.32 -5.93
C TYR A 118 18.04 1.50 -6.16
N GLY A 119 18.81 0.41 -6.14
CA GLY A 119 20.19 0.43 -6.56
C GLY A 119 20.33 0.90 -8.01
N ALA A 120 19.53 0.32 -8.91
CA ALA A 120 19.48 0.71 -10.32
C ALA A 120 19.04 2.18 -10.49
N ALA A 121 18.00 2.61 -9.76
CA ALA A 121 17.53 4.00 -9.77
C ALA A 121 18.65 4.99 -9.36
N CYS A 122 19.40 4.70 -8.29
CA CYS A 122 20.55 5.52 -7.86
C CYS A 122 21.69 5.52 -8.90
N ALA A 123 21.95 4.40 -9.56
CA ALA A 123 22.94 4.35 -10.64
C ALA A 123 22.51 5.17 -11.87
N VAL A 124 21.22 5.16 -12.21
CA VAL A 124 20.64 6.01 -13.27
C VAL A 124 20.74 7.48 -12.88
N PHE A 125 20.36 7.84 -11.67
CA PHE A 125 20.48 9.21 -11.14
C PHE A 125 21.92 9.73 -11.30
N TYR A 126 22.90 8.95 -10.85
CA TYR A 126 24.32 9.31 -11.02
C TYR A 126 24.70 9.52 -12.49
N ALA A 127 24.18 8.68 -13.40
CA ALA A 127 24.51 8.76 -14.82
C ALA A 127 23.97 10.03 -15.47
N VAL A 128 22.75 10.45 -15.11
CA VAL A 128 22.09 11.63 -15.72
C VAL A 128 22.47 12.95 -15.05
N CYS A 129 22.92 12.94 -13.78
CA CYS A 129 23.18 14.15 -13.00
C CYS A 129 24.67 14.41 -12.70
N LYS A 130 25.61 13.97 -13.57
CA LYS A 130 27.07 14.05 -13.30
C LYS A 130 27.62 15.44 -13.08
N THR A 131 27.35 16.41 -13.96
CA THR A 131 27.90 17.77 -13.91
C THR A 131 26.95 18.75 -14.59
N GLY A 132 26.99 20.03 -14.14
CA GLY A 132 26.27 21.14 -14.81
C GLY A 132 24.77 21.13 -14.66
N VAL A 133 24.20 20.28 -13.77
CA VAL A 133 22.77 20.19 -13.51
C VAL A 133 22.46 20.99 -12.23
N SER A 134 21.48 21.92 -12.30
CA SER A 134 21.07 22.71 -11.14
C SER A 134 20.52 21.83 -10.01
N ILE A 135 20.58 22.33 -8.76
CA ILE A 135 20.09 21.60 -7.60
C ILE A 135 18.60 21.21 -7.72
N LEU A 136 17.76 22.07 -8.28
CA LEU A 136 16.35 21.78 -8.48
C LEU A 136 16.15 20.62 -9.48
N LEU A 137 16.88 20.64 -10.60
CA LEU A 137 16.79 19.58 -11.59
C LEU A 137 17.39 18.26 -11.08
N ARG A 138 18.43 18.32 -10.23
CA ARG A 138 18.97 17.14 -9.52
C ARG A 138 17.97 16.55 -8.56
N ALA A 139 17.32 17.38 -7.75
CA ALA A 139 16.28 16.95 -6.82
C ALA A 139 15.09 16.33 -7.57
N SER A 140 14.66 16.96 -8.68
CA SER A 140 13.63 16.42 -9.55
C SER A 140 14.03 15.09 -10.19
N ALA A 141 15.28 14.96 -10.65
CA ALA A 141 15.78 13.71 -11.23
C ALA A 141 15.87 12.58 -10.18
N PHE A 142 16.26 12.88 -8.94
CA PHE A 142 16.24 11.89 -7.87
C PHE A 142 14.79 11.45 -7.54
N ALA A 143 13.87 12.40 -7.43
CA ALA A 143 12.44 12.10 -7.26
C ALA A 143 11.90 11.23 -8.40
N ALA A 144 12.28 11.54 -9.65
CA ALA A 144 11.87 10.79 -10.83
C ALA A 144 12.36 9.33 -10.80
N VAL A 145 13.64 9.09 -10.54
CA VAL A 145 14.15 7.70 -10.48
C VAL A 145 13.59 6.95 -9.28
N TRP A 146 13.34 7.64 -8.15
CA TRP A 146 12.78 7.02 -6.96
C TRP A 146 11.34 6.58 -7.19
N VAL A 147 10.49 7.47 -7.71
CA VAL A 147 9.08 7.12 -8.00
C VAL A 147 8.98 6.03 -9.06
N LEU A 148 9.84 6.02 -10.06
CA LEU A 148 9.89 4.92 -11.03
C LEU A 148 10.27 3.59 -10.38
N ALA A 149 11.23 3.57 -9.45
CA ALA A 149 11.57 2.37 -8.69
C ALA A 149 10.40 1.87 -7.83
N GLU A 150 9.68 2.79 -7.16
CA GLU A 150 8.47 2.45 -6.38
C GLU A 150 7.37 1.85 -7.28
N ILE A 151 7.10 2.46 -8.44
CA ILE A 151 6.09 1.98 -9.38
C ILE A 151 6.50 0.60 -9.94
N VAL A 152 7.76 0.41 -10.34
CA VAL A 152 8.25 -0.88 -10.84
C VAL A 152 8.13 -1.96 -9.77
N ARG A 153 8.52 -1.67 -8.51
CA ARG A 153 8.34 -2.58 -7.38
C ARG A 153 6.87 -2.89 -7.11
N GLY A 154 5.99 -1.92 -7.29
CA GLY A 154 4.54 -2.04 -7.10
C GLY A 154 3.80 -2.75 -8.23
N THR A 155 4.46 -3.03 -9.39
CA THR A 155 3.77 -3.58 -10.57
C THR A 155 4.41 -4.85 -11.14
N VAL A 156 5.75 -4.96 -11.10
CA VAL A 156 6.47 -6.13 -11.67
C VAL A 156 6.22 -7.37 -10.82
N PHE A 157 5.98 -8.53 -11.46
CA PHE A 157 5.62 -9.81 -10.83
C PHE A 157 4.39 -9.71 -9.90
N THR A 158 3.36 -9.02 -10.35
CA THR A 158 2.14 -8.65 -9.61
C THR A 158 2.34 -7.55 -8.56
N GLY A 159 3.55 -7.11 -8.32
CA GLY A 159 3.87 -6.02 -7.43
C GLY A 159 3.95 -6.37 -5.94
N PHE A 160 4.79 -5.64 -5.23
CA PHE A 160 4.85 -5.66 -3.77
C PHE A 160 5.08 -4.23 -3.25
N PRO A 161 4.05 -3.37 -3.26
CA PRO A 161 4.17 -1.95 -2.86
C PRO A 161 4.17 -1.74 -1.35
N TRP A 162 4.14 -2.81 -0.54
CA TRP A 162 4.22 -2.71 0.92
C TRP A 162 5.45 -1.91 1.35
N GLY A 163 5.23 -0.96 2.27
CA GLY A 163 6.31 -0.13 2.80
C GLY A 163 6.77 1.00 1.89
N ALA A 164 6.02 1.39 0.84
CA ALA A 164 6.34 2.58 0.05
C ALA A 164 6.56 3.80 0.96
N VAL A 165 7.61 4.59 0.68
CA VAL A 165 8.03 5.67 1.59
C VAL A 165 6.94 6.74 1.80
N GLY A 166 6.02 6.89 0.86
CA GLY A 166 4.89 7.81 0.95
C GLY A 166 3.95 7.52 2.13
N TYR A 167 3.85 6.27 2.58
CA TYR A 167 3.01 5.92 3.74
C TYR A 167 3.50 6.58 5.04
N ALA A 168 4.78 6.89 5.17
CA ALA A 168 5.33 7.59 6.34
C ALA A 168 4.77 9.01 6.53
N HIS A 169 4.06 9.54 5.54
CA HIS A 169 3.58 10.92 5.53
C HIS A 169 2.11 11.10 5.89
N LEU A 170 1.42 10.07 6.39
CA LEU A 170 0.02 10.16 6.82
C LEU A 170 -0.21 11.13 7.98
N ASP A 171 0.77 11.28 8.87
CA ASP A 171 0.69 12.16 10.04
C ASP A 171 1.65 13.36 9.88
N SER A 172 1.99 13.76 8.64
CA SER A 172 2.86 14.89 8.32
C SER A 172 2.16 15.91 7.43
N VAL A 173 2.79 17.08 7.24
CA VAL A 173 2.26 18.13 6.34
C VAL A 173 2.10 17.65 4.89
N LEU A 174 2.83 16.62 4.46
CA LEU A 174 2.72 16.09 3.10
C LEU A 174 1.43 15.30 2.86
N GLN A 175 0.72 14.85 3.90
CA GLN A 175 -0.57 14.15 3.75
C GLN A 175 -1.57 14.93 2.88
N HIS A 176 -1.55 16.26 2.93
CA HIS A 176 -2.46 17.12 2.16
C HIS A 176 -2.30 16.99 0.65
N TRP A 177 -1.21 16.38 0.18
CA TRP A 177 -0.96 16.12 -1.23
C TRP A 177 -1.50 14.77 -1.70
N ALA A 178 -1.78 13.83 -0.77
CA ALA A 178 -2.27 12.51 -1.14
C ALA A 178 -3.53 12.56 -2.02
N PRO A 179 -4.55 13.42 -1.76
CA PRO A 179 -5.72 13.55 -2.64
C PRO A 179 -5.43 14.08 -4.04
N TRP A 180 -4.20 14.58 -4.29
CA TRP A 180 -3.76 15.09 -5.58
C TRP A 180 -2.89 14.11 -6.35
N VAL A 181 -1.92 13.50 -5.67
CA VAL A 181 -0.83 12.76 -6.31
C VAL A 181 -0.68 11.32 -5.82
N GLY A 182 -1.44 10.91 -4.80
CA GLY A 182 -1.40 9.59 -4.20
C GLY A 182 -0.07 9.27 -3.50
N VAL A 183 0.05 8.05 -2.99
CA VAL A 183 1.23 7.58 -2.25
C VAL A 183 2.51 7.67 -3.08
N TYR A 184 2.47 7.35 -4.36
CA TYR A 184 3.64 7.43 -5.24
C TYR A 184 4.10 8.87 -5.48
N GLY A 185 3.15 9.82 -5.57
CA GLY A 185 3.49 11.24 -5.61
C GLY A 185 4.11 11.74 -4.32
N LEU A 186 3.65 11.23 -3.15
CA LEU A 186 4.30 11.50 -1.86
C LEU A 186 5.71 10.93 -1.80
N CYS A 187 5.97 9.74 -2.38
CA CYS A 187 7.32 9.20 -2.53
C CYS A 187 8.23 10.16 -3.33
N ALA A 188 7.71 10.69 -4.45
CA ALA A 188 8.47 11.66 -5.25
C ALA A 188 8.73 12.96 -4.51
N LEU A 189 7.74 13.52 -3.80
CA LEU A 189 7.88 14.76 -3.03
C LEU A 189 8.90 14.61 -1.90
N SER A 190 8.87 13.52 -1.15
CA SER A 190 9.82 13.27 -0.07
C SER A 190 11.24 13.08 -0.60
N ALA A 191 11.41 12.35 -1.72
CA ALA A 191 12.68 12.19 -2.39
C ALA A 191 13.24 13.51 -2.92
N PHE A 192 12.37 14.36 -3.51
CA PHE A 192 12.74 15.70 -3.95
C PHE A 192 13.27 16.55 -2.79
N ILE A 193 12.52 16.62 -1.69
CA ILE A 193 12.89 17.38 -0.48
C ILE A 193 14.24 16.87 0.07
N ALA A 194 14.38 15.54 0.18
CA ALA A 194 15.57 14.93 0.73
C ALA A 194 16.83 15.27 -0.11
N MET A 195 16.73 15.22 -1.43
CA MET A 195 17.85 15.56 -2.31
C MET A 195 18.13 17.07 -2.31
N ALA A 196 17.09 17.90 -2.28
CA ALA A 196 17.26 19.36 -2.23
C ALA A 196 17.99 19.82 -0.96
N ILE A 197 17.79 19.11 0.17
CA ILE A 197 18.46 19.39 1.45
C ILE A 197 19.82 18.69 1.54
N GLY A 198 19.89 17.40 1.15
CA GLY A 198 21.06 16.54 1.36
C GLY A 198 22.18 16.77 0.36
N ALA A 199 21.90 17.32 -0.82
CA ALA A 199 22.94 17.64 -1.79
C ALA A 199 23.79 18.80 -1.28
N GLU A 200 25.08 18.50 -1.10
CA GLU A 200 26.00 19.44 -0.50
C GLU A 200 26.38 20.55 -1.48
N LYS A 201 26.65 21.71 -0.91
CA LYS A 201 27.15 23.01 -1.32
C LYS A 201 28.26 23.04 -2.40
N ARG A 202 28.33 22.07 -3.30
CA ARG A 202 29.34 22.00 -4.34
C ARG A 202 29.28 23.18 -5.30
N GLU A 203 28.14 23.90 -5.33
CA GLU A 203 27.97 25.17 -6.04
C GLU A 203 27.18 26.16 -5.19
N ARG A 204 27.80 26.75 -4.16
CA ARG A 204 27.35 28.03 -3.58
C ARG A 204 27.56 29.20 -4.53
N LYS A 205 27.43 29.03 -5.81
CA LYS A 205 27.08 30.14 -6.68
C LYS A 205 25.60 30.37 -6.49
N SER A 206 25.26 31.55 -5.99
CA SER A 206 23.93 32.10 -5.81
C SER A 206 22.90 31.39 -6.70
N ILE A 207 21.84 30.80 -6.08
CA ILE A 207 20.68 30.31 -6.83
C ILE A 207 20.36 31.40 -7.86
N SER A 208 20.47 31.09 -9.16
CA SER A 208 20.16 32.06 -10.21
C SER A 208 18.80 32.68 -9.95
N GLY A 209 18.55 33.93 -10.38
CA GLY A 209 17.25 34.59 -10.20
C GLY A 209 16.08 33.67 -10.60
N VAL A 210 16.24 32.91 -11.69
CA VAL A 210 15.28 31.91 -12.17
C VAL A 210 15.06 30.77 -11.15
N GLY A 211 16.12 30.31 -10.46
CA GLY A 211 15.98 29.27 -9.43
C GLY A 211 15.25 29.77 -8.17
N LYS A 212 15.46 31.04 -7.77
CA LYS A 212 14.72 31.67 -6.66
C LYS A 212 13.24 31.84 -6.99
N VAL A 213 12.93 32.30 -8.22
CA VAL A 213 11.56 32.43 -8.70
C VAL A 213 10.90 31.05 -8.77
N GLY A 214 11.57 30.03 -9.30
CA GLY A 214 11.07 28.64 -9.32
C GLY A 214 10.78 28.08 -7.94
N LEU A 215 11.67 28.35 -6.94
CA LEU A 215 11.44 27.94 -5.56
C LEU A 215 10.24 28.68 -4.93
N VAL A 216 10.10 29.98 -5.18
CA VAL A 216 8.94 30.76 -4.70
C VAL A 216 7.64 30.23 -5.32
N PHE A 217 7.62 29.95 -6.63
CA PHE A 217 6.45 29.34 -7.29
C PHE A 217 6.14 27.95 -6.72
N LEU A 218 7.15 27.13 -6.48
CA LEU A 218 6.97 25.81 -5.87
C LEU A 218 6.37 25.95 -4.46
N VAL A 219 6.93 26.81 -3.60
CA VAL A 219 6.42 27.06 -2.25
C VAL A 219 5.01 27.64 -2.30
N ALA A 220 4.73 28.56 -3.22
CA ALA A 220 3.39 29.13 -3.41
C ALA A 220 2.38 28.08 -3.89
N ALA A 221 2.76 27.25 -4.85
CA ALA A 221 1.94 26.11 -5.31
C ALA A 221 1.70 25.11 -4.18
N LEU A 222 2.73 24.80 -3.39
CA LEU A 222 2.63 23.97 -2.20
C LEU A 222 1.67 24.59 -1.17
N ALA A 223 1.80 25.87 -0.87
CA ALA A 223 0.91 26.57 0.05
C ALA A 223 -0.54 26.66 -0.48
N TYR A 224 -0.72 26.93 -1.77
CA TYR A 224 -2.04 26.99 -2.39
C TYR A 224 -2.76 25.65 -2.33
N THR A 225 -2.10 24.57 -2.75
CA THR A 225 -2.72 23.24 -2.72
C THR A 225 -2.92 22.74 -1.29
N TRP A 226 -2.05 23.13 -0.34
CA TRP A 226 -2.26 22.87 1.07
C TRP A 226 -3.51 23.61 1.60
N ALA A 227 -3.70 24.87 1.21
CA ALA A 227 -4.87 25.67 1.61
C ALA A 227 -6.17 25.17 0.97
N THR A 228 -6.11 24.65 -0.27
CA THR A 228 -7.24 24.16 -1.04
C THR A 228 -7.37 22.63 -1.04
N SER A 229 -6.63 21.95 -0.15
CA SER A 229 -6.64 20.49 -0.11
C SER A 229 -8.06 19.96 0.11
N PRO A 230 -8.52 19.00 -0.71
CA PRO A 230 -9.81 18.35 -0.51
C PRO A 230 -9.97 17.70 0.87
N SER A 231 -8.86 17.34 1.53
CA SER A 231 -8.87 16.82 2.91
C SER A 231 -9.23 17.88 3.96
N ARG A 232 -9.14 19.18 3.60
CA ARG A 232 -9.53 20.32 4.46
C ARG A 232 -10.91 20.88 4.14
N ALA A 233 -11.38 20.69 2.90
CA ALA A 233 -12.74 21.07 2.55
C ALA A 233 -13.69 20.32 3.49
N ASP A 234 -14.56 21.04 4.13
CA ASP A 234 -15.65 20.46 4.93
C ASP A 234 -16.47 19.58 4.00
N ASN A 235 -16.27 18.26 4.13
CA ASN A 235 -17.05 17.30 3.35
C ASN A 235 -18.50 17.23 3.84
N ASP A 236 -18.93 18.11 4.76
CA ASP A 236 -20.27 18.07 5.33
C ASP A 236 -21.37 18.30 4.28
N GLU A 237 -21.12 19.14 3.26
CA GLU A 237 -22.08 19.32 2.14
C GLU A 237 -22.27 18.05 1.30
N HIS A 238 -21.28 17.16 1.29
CA HIS A 238 -21.29 15.92 0.51
C HIS A 238 -21.56 14.68 1.35
N ARG A 239 -21.77 14.84 2.64
CA ARG A 239 -22.14 13.73 3.53
C ARG A 239 -23.56 13.27 3.29
N SER A 240 -23.80 11.99 3.49
CA SER A 240 -25.15 11.43 3.53
C SER A 240 -26.01 12.16 4.55
N LYS A 241 -27.29 12.34 4.22
CA LYS A 241 -28.23 13.01 5.13
C LYS A 241 -28.46 12.23 6.44
N HIS A 242 -28.34 10.93 6.37
CA HIS A 242 -28.52 10.01 7.51
C HIS A 242 -27.27 9.14 7.65
N PRO A 243 -26.81 8.90 8.89
CA PRO A 243 -25.73 7.99 9.12
C PRO A 243 -26.15 6.54 8.86
N LEU A 244 -25.20 5.73 8.44
CA LEU A 244 -25.34 4.28 8.43
C LEU A 244 -24.75 3.74 9.73
N ARG A 245 -25.56 3.10 10.55
CA ARG A 245 -25.05 2.41 11.75
C ARG A 245 -24.38 1.11 11.31
N VAL A 246 -23.07 1.01 11.53
CA VAL A 246 -22.27 -0.14 11.09
C VAL A 246 -21.75 -0.96 12.27
N THR A 247 -21.62 -2.26 12.10
CA THR A 247 -20.89 -3.15 13.02
C THR A 247 -19.83 -3.92 12.25
N LEU A 248 -18.59 -3.79 12.69
CA LEU A 248 -17.43 -4.50 12.16
C LEU A 248 -17.03 -5.60 13.14
N LEU A 249 -17.05 -6.85 12.70
CA LEU A 249 -16.77 -8.01 13.53
C LEU A 249 -15.28 -8.36 13.52
N GLN A 250 -14.75 -8.73 14.69
CA GLN A 250 -13.38 -9.23 14.90
C GLN A 250 -13.46 -10.57 15.63
N GLY A 251 -13.24 -11.66 14.90
CA GLY A 251 -13.41 -13.01 15.47
C GLY A 251 -12.24 -13.48 16.33
N ASN A 252 -11.05 -12.93 16.12
CA ASN A 252 -9.80 -13.34 16.78
C ASN A 252 -9.58 -14.87 16.73
N ILE A 253 -9.82 -15.46 15.57
CA ILE A 253 -9.63 -16.89 15.35
C ILE A 253 -8.16 -17.10 14.95
N PRO A 254 -7.36 -17.87 15.73
CA PRO A 254 -5.98 -18.17 15.39
C PRO A 254 -5.86 -18.83 14.02
N GLN A 255 -4.80 -18.50 13.28
CA GLN A 255 -4.62 -18.96 11.91
C GLN A 255 -4.45 -20.48 11.79
N ASP A 256 -3.80 -21.09 12.77
CA ASP A 256 -3.59 -22.53 12.87
C ASP A 256 -4.89 -23.34 13.15
N LEU A 257 -5.89 -22.71 13.74
CA LEU A 257 -7.19 -23.32 14.02
C LEU A 257 -8.22 -23.03 12.92
N LYS A 258 -8.00 -22.00 12.09
CA LYS A 258 -9.00 -21.41 11.19
C LYS A 258 -9.63 -22.42 10.22
N PHE A 259 -8.85 -23.35 9.70
CA PHE A 259 -9.30 -24.37 8.74
C PHE A 259 -9.46 -25.78 9.34
N GLY A 260 -9.48 -25.87 10.67
CA GLY A 260 -9.62 -27.10 11.44
C GLY A 260 -10.65 -26.96 12.55
N GLU A 261 -10.22 -27.09 13.79
CA GLU A 261 -11.09 -27.03 14.97
C GLU A 261 -11.85 -25.69 15.12
N GLY A 262 -11.28 -24.60 14.63
CA GLY A 262 -11.89 -23.27 14.64
C GLY A 262 -13.08 -23.08 13.70
N VAL A 263 -13.30 -23.97 12.73
CA VAL A 263 -14.39 -23.85 11.74
C VAL A 263 -15.75 -23.77 12.42
N ASN A 264 -16.06 -24.72 13.29
CA ASN A 264 -17.36 -24.76 14.00
C ASN A 264 -17.55 -23.54 14.92
N ARG A 265 -16.46 -23.04 15.52
CA ARG A 265 -16.49 -21.80 16.28
C ARG A 265 -16.78 -20.61 15.38
N ALA A 266 -16.11 -20.49 14.23
CA ALA A 266 -16.33 -19.42 13.27
C ALA A 266 -17.79 -19.40 12.78
N LEU A 267 -18.34 -20.55 12.37
CA LEU A 267 -19.71 -20.68 11.91
C LEU A 267 -20.72 -20.20 12.97
N ARG A 268 -20.54 -20.65 14.20
CA ARG A 268 -21.45 -20.28 15.30
C ARG A 268 -21.31 -18.80 15.67
N ASP A 269 -20.08 -18.34 15.98
CA ASP A 269 -19.84 -17.02 16.54
C ASP A 269 -20.21 -15.91 15.53
N TYR A 270 -19.90 -16.09 14.23
CA TYR A 270 -20.30 -15.13 13.21
C TYR A 270 -21.80 -15.19 12.90
N SER A 271 -22.45 -16.37 12.87
CA SER A 271 -23.89 -16.44 12.71
C SER A 271 -24.63 -15.75 13.84
N GLU A 272 -24.24 -16.00 15.08
CA GLU A 272 -24.83 -15.37 16.26
C GLU A 272 -24.65 -13.85 16.23
N ALA A 273 -23.44 -13.37 15.92
CA ALA A 273 -23.16 -11.94 15.81
C ALA A 273 -23.96 -11.27 14.68
N LEU A 274 -24.10 -11.93 13.53
CA LEU A 274 -24.88 -11.42 12.40
C LEU A 274 -26.38 -11.33 12.73
N LEU A 275 -26.95 -12.36 13.38
CA LEU A 275 -28.37 -12.42 13.71
C LEU A 275 -28.77 -11.54 14.91
N SER A 276 -27.84 -11.32 15.85
CA SER A 276 -28.10 -10.50 17.05
C SER A 276 -27.81 -9.01 16.86
N SER A 277 -27.10 -8.62 15.80
CA SER A 277 -26.76 -7.22 15.56
C SER A 277 -28.00 -6.37 15.26
N THR A 278 -28.05 -5.17 15.84
CA THR A 278 -29.09 -4.16 15.58
C THR A 278 -28.64 -3.05 14.64
N SER A 279 -27.44 -3.17 14.05
CA SER A 279 -26.90 -2.18 13.12
C SER A 279 -27.50 -2.34 11.72
N ASP A 280 -27.49 -1.26 10.95
CA ASP A 280 -27.95 -1.27 9.57
C ASP A 280 -27.10 -2.17 8.68
N PHE A 281 -25.77 -2.11 8.88
CA PHE A 281 -24.80 -2.79 8.04
C PHE A 281 -23.75 -3.51 8.88
N ILE A 282 -23.56 -4.80 8.63
CA ILE A 282 -22.65 -5.66 9.38
C ILE A 282 -21.57 -6.19 8.44
N VAL A 283 -20.32 -6.16 8.88
CA VAL A 283 -19.18 -6.65 8.09
C VAL A 283 -18.40 -7.69 8.88
N THR A 284 -18.18 -8.85 8.29
CA THR A 284 -17.27 -9.87 8.81
C THR A 284 -15.87 -9.70 8.19
N PRO A 285 -14.82 -10.27 8.79
CA PRO A 285 -13.49 -10.32 8.18
C PRO A 285 -13.42 -11.17 6.90
N GLU A 286 -12.26 -11.08 6.22
CA GLU A 286 -11.87 -11.98 5.13
C GLU A 286 -11.92 -13.44 5.58
N THR A 287 -12.58 -14.30 4.77
CA THR A 287 -12.72 -15.73 5.06
C THR A 287 -13.19 -15.97 6.50
N ALA A 288 -14.16 -15.15 6.95
CA ALA A 288 -14.79 -15.31 8.26
C ALA A 288 -15.50 -16.67 8.36
N ILE A 289 -16.08 -17.10 7.25
CA ILE A 289 -16.64 -18.43 7.06
C ILE A 289 -15.65 -19.23 6.20
N PRO A 290 -14.82 -20.11 6.81
CA PRO A 290 -13.69 -20.75 6.13
C PRO A 290 -14.09 -22.03 5.38
N LEU A 291 -15.33 -22.10 4.89
CA LEU A 291 -15.87 -23.20 4.10
C LEU A 291 -16.48 -22.68 2.81
N ILE A 292 -16.37 -23.45 1.74
CA ILE A 292 -17.18 -23.23 0.54
C ILE A 292 -18.64 -23.64 0.80
N GLN A 293 -19.58 -23.04 0.07
CA GLN A 293 -21.02 -23.27 0.29
C GLN A 293 -21.40 -24.76 0.28
N GLN A 294 -20.74 -25.57 -0.57
CA GLN A 294 -20.99 -27.00 -0.71
C GLN A 294 -20.54 -27.85 0.49
N GLN A 295 -19.69 -27.30 1.35
CA GLN A 295 -19.16 -27.97 2.54
C GLN A 295 -19.86 -27.53 3.82
N MET A 296 -20.77 -26.57 3.73
CA MET A 296 -21.47 -26.06 4.91
C MET A 296 -22.48 -27.06 5.46
N PRO A 297 -22.71 -27.05 6.77
CA PRO A 297 -23.78 -27.82 7.36
C PRO A 297 -25.14 -27.53 6.71
N ASP A 298 -25.98 -28.54 6.59
CA ASP A 298 -27.33 -28.40 6.04
C ASP A 298 -28.09 -27.26 6.73
N ARG A 299 -28.73 -26.42 5.92
CA ARG A 299 -29.51 -25.27 6.38
C ARG A 299 -28.75 -24.15 7.09
N TYR A 300 -27.40 -24.12 7.05
CA TYR A 300 -26.60 -23.05 7.68
C TYR A 300 -27.02 -21.65 7.19
N TRP A 301 -27.21 -21.49 5.88
CA TRP A 301 -27.54 -20.20 5.26
C TRP A 301 -29.00 -19.78 5.46
N GLN A 302 -29.93 -20.73 5.60
CA GLN A 302 -31.36 -20.43 5.65
C GLN A 302 -31.76 -19.39 6.71
N PRO A 303 -31.31 -19.45 7.97
CA PRO A 303 -31.61 -18.43 8.96
C PRO A 303 -31.03 -17.05 8.60
N LEU A 304 -29.80 -16.99 8.07
CA LEU A 304 -29.17 -15.76 7.67
C LEU A 304 -29.89 -15.12 6.47
N GLU A 305 -30.12 -15.88 5.42
CA GLU A 305 -30.88 -15.40 4.25
C GLU A 305 -32.30 -14.94 4.63
N ALA A 306 -32.99 -15.69 5.47
CA ALA A 306 -34.32 -15.32 5.93
C ALA A 306 -34.32 -14.03 6.75
N HIS A 307 -33.31 -13.84 7.61
CA HIS A 307 -33.16 -12.64 8.44
C HIS A 307 -32.92 -11.39 7.58
N PHE A 308 -31.92 -11.42 6.69
CA PHE A 308 -31.55 -10.26 5.88
C PHE A 308 -32.53 -9.98 4.75
N SER A 309 -33.08 -11.02 4.09
CA SER A 309 -34.02 -10.82 2.98
C SER A 309 -35.36 -10.20 3.42
N LYS A 310 -35.82 -10.52 4.62
CA LYS A 310 -37.08 -10.01 5.19
C LYS A 310 -36.90 -8.79 6.09
N GLY A 311 -35.67 -8.53 6.51
CA GLY A 311 -35.32 -7.45 7.43
C GLY A 311 -35.08 -6.10 6.74
N SER A 312 -34.43 -5.19 7.48
CA SER A 312 -33.99 -3.86 7.00
C SER A 312 -32.48 -3.68 7.04
N GLN A 313 -31.76 -4.74 7.35
CA GLN A 313 -30.30 -4.77 7.54
C GLN A 313 -29.62 -5.40 6.33
N ALA A 314 -28.33 -5.08 6.15
CA ALA A 314 -27.48 -5.77 5.19
C ALA A 314 -26.19 -6.25 5.84
N ALA A 315 -25.54 -7.28 5.27
CA ALA A 315 -24.26 -7.78 5.72
C ALA A 315 -23.32 -8.03 4.54
N MET A 316 -22.02 -7.79 4.73
CA MET A 316 -20.93 -8.30 3.89
C MET A 316 -20.20 -9.42 4.63
N ILE A 317 -20.12 -10.59 3.99
CA ILE A 317 -19.57 -11.80 4.60
C ILE A 317 -18.42 -12.32 3.74
N GLY A 318 -17.22 -12.41 4.33
CA GLY A 318 -16.05 -12.96 3.69
C GLY A 318 -16.01 -14.49 3.74
N LEU A 319 -15.89 -15.15 2.57
CA LEU A 319 -15.82 -16.61 2.44
C LEU A 319 -15.18 -17.03 1.12
N PRO A 320 -14.63 -18.25 1.00
CA PRO A 320 -14.26 -18.80 -0.28
C PRO A 320 -15.51 -19.26 -1.06
N LEU A 321 -15.51 -19.01 -2.36
CA LEU A 321 -16.52 -19.54 -3.27
C LEU A 321 -15.90 -20.56 -4.22
N ALA A 322 -16.70 -21.56 -4.62
CA ALA A 322 -16.32 -22.53 -5.64
C ALA A 322 -17.28 -22.42 -6.82
N MET A 323 -16.71 -22.19 -7.99
CA MET A 323 -17.44 -22.13 -9.26
C MET A 323 -16.96 -23.21 -10.22
N ARG A 324 -17.84 -23.72 -11.05
CA ARG A 324 -17.43 -24.59 -12.16
C ARG A 324 -17.14 -23.75 -13.38
N SER A 325 -15.93 -23.92 -13.96
CA SER A 325 -15.61 -23.33 -15.26
C SER A 325 -16.48 -23.96 -16.37
N GLU A 326 -16.50 -23.34 -17.54
CA GLU A 326 -17.15 -23.89 -18.74
C GLU A 326 -16.63 -25.29 -19.11
N GLN A 327 -15.38 -25.60 -18.71
CA GLN A 327 -14.74 -26.90 -18.93
C GLN A 327 -15.01 -27.91 -17.78
N GLY A 328 -15.90 -27.57 -16.82
CA GLY A 328 -16.26 -28.42 -15.69
C GLY A 328 -15.25 -28.47 -14.54
N GLN A 329 -14.13 -27.75 -14.61
CA GLN A 329 -13.13 -27.66 -13.54
C GLN A 329 -13.63 -26.78 -12.39
N LEU A 330 -13.40 -27.20 -11.15
CA LEU A 330 -13.64 -26.35 -9.98
C LEU A 330 -12.60 -25.25 -9.90
N LYS A 331 -13.07 -24.01 -9.83
CA LYS A 331 -12.27 -22.81 -9.55
C LYS A 331 -12.72 -22.22 -8.25
N TYR A 332 -11.77 -21.70 -7.48
CA TYR A 332 -12.03 -21.09 -6.18
C TYR A 332 -11.74 -19.59 -6.26
N SER A 333 -12.55 -18.77 -5.57
CA SER A 333 -12.29 -17.36 -5.38
C SER A 333 -12.31 -17.01 -3.89
N ASN A 334 -11.48 -16.05 -3.48
CA ASN A 334 -11.59 -15.39 -2.19
C ASN A 334 -12.62 -14.27 -2.35
N SER A 335 -13.74 -14.35 -1.66
CA SER A 335 -14.93 -13.58 -2.03
C SER A 335 -15.62 -12.93 -0.84
N VAL A 336 -16.46 -11.97 -1.16
CA VAL A 336 -17.45 -11.36 -0.27
C VAL A 336 -18.83 -11.54 -0.88
N ILE A 337 -19.76 -12.06 -0.10
CA ILE A 337 -21.18 -12.01 -0.45
C ILE A 337 -21.89 -10.93 0.35
N GLY A 338 -22.91 -10.31 -0.27
CA GLY A 338 -23.79 -9.36 0.39
C GLY A 338 -25.16 -9.95 0.60
N LEU A 339 -25.59 -10.06 1.85
CA LEU A 339 -26.97 -10.36 2.21
C LEU A 339 -27.72 -9.05 2.47
N MET A 340 -28.90 -8.87 1.88
CA MET A 340 -29.67 -7.61 1.98
C MET A 340 -31.17 -7.84 1.83
N PRO A 341 -32.00 -6.85 2.19
CA PRO A 341 -33.44 -6.89 1.96
C PRO A 341 -33.76 -7.13 0.48
N GLN A 342 -34.61 -8.10 0.21
CA GLN A 342 -35.08 -8.40 -1.14
C GLN A 342 -36.41 -7.70 -1.40
N THR A 343 -36.38 -6.73 -2.32
CA THR A 343 -37.60 -6.04 -2.78
C THR A 343 -38.36 -6.83 -3.83
N ASN A 344 -37.72 -7.81 -4.47
CA ASN A 344 -38.32 -8.71 -5.45
C ASN A 344 -37.82 -10.14 -5.23
N PRO A 345 -38.70 -11.09 -4.84
CA PRO A 345 -38.35 -12.50 -4.62
C PRO A 345 -37.78 -13.21 -5.87
N ALA A 346 -38.05 -12.69 -7.07
CA ALA A 346 -37.52 -13.23 -8.32
C ALA A 346 -36.10 -12.75 -8.65
N ALA A 347 -35.60 -11.76 -7.94
CA ALA A 347 -34.22 -11.26 -8.10
C ALA A 347 -33.29 -12.08 -7.19
N SER A 348 -32.84 -13.24 -7.65
CA SER A 348 -32.01 -14.19 -6.90
C SER A 348 -30.52 -13.85 -6.84
N ALA A 349 -30.11 -12.64 -7.15
CA ALA A 349 -28.69 -12.32 -7.14
C ALA A 349 -28.31 -11.69 -5.80
N ASN A 350 -27.78 -12.51 -4.89
CA ASN A 350 -26.97 -12.00 -3.79
C ASN A 350 -25.78 -11.24 -4.39
N TYR A 351 -25.44 -10.09 -3.80
CA TYR A 351 -24.24 -9.35 -4.18
C TYR A 351 -23.00 -10.23 -4.00
N GLN A 352 -22.09 -10.20 -4.96
CA GLN A 352 -20.81 -10.92 -4.90
C GLN A 352 -19.68 -9.99 -5.37
N TYR A 353 -18.56 -10.07 -4.67
CA TYR A 353 -17.28 -9.49 -5.03
C TYR A 353 -16.21 -10.56 -4.89
N ASP A 354 -15.39 -10.73 -5.90
CA ASP A 354 -14.27 -11.66 -5.92
C ASP A 354 -12.95 -10.88 -5.87
N LYS A 355 -12.05 -11.29 -4.98
CA LYS A 355 -10.73 -10.68 -4.85
C LYS A 355 -10.03 -10.63 -6.19
N HIS A 356 -9.64 -9.43 -6.61
CA HIS A 356 -8.96 -9.20 -7.88
C HIS A 356 -7.45 -9.40 -7.74
N HIS A 357 -6.83 -8.72 -6.77
CA HIS A 357 -5.39 -8.76 -6.56
C HIS A 357 -5.02 -9.84 -5.55
N LEU A 358 -4.55 -10.99 -6.06
CA LEU A 358 -4.20 -12.15 -5.23
C LEU A 358 -2.83 -11.98 -4.57
N VAL A 359 -2.69 -12.54 -3.37
CA VAL A 359 -1.43 -12.53 -2.61
C VAL A 359 -0.46 -13.56 -3.19
N PRO A 360 0.74 -13.14 -3.65
CA PRO A 360 1.77 -14.09 -4.08
C PRO A 360 2.14 -15.06 -2.96
N PHE A 361 2.34 -16.33 -3.30
CA PHE A 361 2.64 -17.45 -2.38
C PHE A 361 1.54 -17.76 -1.34
N GLY A 362 0.49 -16.99 -1.26
CA GLY A 362 -0.66 -17.24 -0.38
C GLY A 362 -1.89 -17.74 -1.13
N GLU A 363 -2.16 -17.15 -2.29
CA GLU A 363 -3.38 -17.41 -3.08
C GLU A 363 -3.07 -17.89 -4.50
N PHE A 364 -1.85 -17.67 -4.99
CA PHE A 364 -1.34 -18.24 -6.22
C PHE A 364 0.18 -18.41 -6.15
N VAL A 365 0.72 -19.28 -7.00
CA VAL A 365 2.17 -19.49 -7.11
C VAL A 365 2.72 -18.68 -8.27
N PRO A 366 3.61 -17.68 -8.03
CA PRO A 366 4.25 -16.97 -9.12
C PRO A 366 5.01 -17.92 -10.06
N PRO A 367 5.05 -17.62 -11.37
CA PRO A 367 5.85 -18.41 -12.31
C PRO A 367 7.29 -18.60 -11.81
N LEU A 368 7.88 -19.77 -12.03
CA LEU A 368 9.24 -20.17 -11.62
C LEU A 368 9.41 -20.50 -10.12
N PHE A 369 8.42 -20.27 -9.25
CA PHE A 369 8.56 -20.50 -7.81
C PHE A 369 7.83 -21.75 -7.29
N GLN A 370 7.35 -22.64 -8.16
CA GLN A 370 6.68 -23.88 -7.74
C GLN A 370 7.56 -24.78 -6.84
N TRP A 371 8.88 -24.79 -7.08
CA TRP A 371 9.83 -25.52 -6.24
C TRP A 371 9.87 -25.00 -4.80
N PHE A 372 9.76 -23.66 -4.61
CA PHE A 372 9.75 -23.02 -3.30
C PHE A 372 8.48 -23.39 -2.53
N VAL A 373 7.34 -23.34 -3.19
CA VAL A 373 6.05 -23.67 -2.57
C VAL A 373 5.97 -25.14 -2.16
N ARG A 374 6.59 -26.06 -2.93
CA ARG A 374 6.67 -27.49 -2.54
C ARG A 374 7.47 -27.72 -1.26
N MET A 375 8.38 -26.82 -0.89
CA MET A 375 9.10 -26.87 0.38
C MET A 375 8.26 -26.34 1.55
N MET A 376 7.26 -25.54 1.27
CA MET A 376 6.36 -24.96 2.28
C MET A 376 5.09 -25.81 2.36
N ASN A 377 4.72 -26.23 3.56
CA ASN A 377 3.47 -26.95 3.83
C ASN A 377 2.25 -26.01 3.87
N ILE A 378 2.20 -25.00 3.00
CA ILE A 378 1.06 -24.10 2.92
C ILE A 378 -0.02 -24.82 2.10
N PRO A 379 -1.25 -24.97 2.61
CA PRO A 379 -2.37 -25.44 1.81
C PRO A 379 -2.75 -24.36 0.80
N LEU A 380 -2.03 -24.34 -0.33
CA LEU A 380 -2.28 -23.39 -1.41
C LEU A 380 -3.45 -23.90 -2.25
N GLY A 381 -4.57 -23.17 -2.18
CA GLY A 381 -5.55 -23.19 -3.26
C GLY A 381 -5.07 -22.24 -4.37
N GLU A 382 -5.09 -22.66 -5.63
CA GLU A 382 -5.00 -21.71 -6.74
C GLU A 382 -6.33 -20.97 -6.84
N PHE A 383 -6.38 -19.77 -6.28
CA PHE A 383 -7.54 -18.90 -6.41
C PHE A 383 -7.58 -18.25 -7.80
N THR A 384 -8.78 -18.00 -8.28
CA THR A 384 -9.04 -17.29 -9.52
C THR A 384 -9.35 -15.83 -9.19
N PRO A 385 -8.66 -14.86 -9.82
CA PRO A 385 -8.93 -13.45 -9.57
C PRO A 385 -10.26 -13.00 -10.18
N GLY A 386 -10.95 -12.08 -9.49
CA GLY A 386 -12.08 -11.34 -10.03
C GLY A 386 -11.67 -10.23 -10.99
N SER A 387 -12.62 -9.45 -11.51
CA SER A 387 -12.35 -8.26 -12.33
C SER A 387 -11.93 -7.07 -11.47
N VAL A 388 -11.15 -6.13 -12.03
CA VAL A 388 -10.60 -4.97 -11.29
C VAL A 388 -11.71 -4.06 -10.74
N ALA A 389 -12.68 -3.70 -11.55
CA ALA A 389 -13.76 -2.79 -11.16
C ALA A 389 -15.07 -3.57 -11.13
N GLN A 390 -15.43 -4.06 -9.96
CA GLN A 390 -16.69 -4.74 -9.73
C GLN A 390 -17.74 -3.75 -9.18
N PRO A 391 -19.03 -3.98 -9.40
CA PRO A 391 -20.09 -3.11 -8.90
C PRO A 391 -20.05 -2.97 -7.36
N SER A 392 -20.32 -1.77 -6.86
CA SER A 392 -20.54 -1.56 -5.43
C SER A 392 -21.86 -2.16 -4.97
N LEU A 393 -21.91 -2.60 -3.72
CA LEU A 393 -23.17 -2.96 -3.06
C LEU A 393 -24.00 -1.68 -2.83
N MET A 394 -25.26 -1.71 -3.24
CA MET A 394 -26.19 -0.59 -3.05
C MET A 394 -27.05 -0.84 -1.82
N PHE A 395 -26.91 -0.01 -0.80
CA PHE A 395 -27.70 -0.16 0.43
C PHE A 395 -27.99 1.20 1.09
N LYS A 396 -29.25 1.48 1.40
CA LYS A 396 -29.71 2.75 2.01
C LYS A 396 -29.15 4.01 1.36
N GLY A 397 -29.04 4.02 0.03
CA GLY A 397 -28.52 5.15 -0.73
C GLY A 397 -26.98 5.19 -0.83
N GLU A 398 -26.27 4.34 -0.10
CA GLU A 398 -24.81 4.23 -0.16
C GLU A 398 -24.35 3.26 -1.25
N ARG A 399 -23.22 3.59 -1.87
CA ARG A 399 -22.47 2.75 -2.78
C ARG A 399 -21.23 2.24 -2.05
N ILE A 400 -21.31 1.01 -1.56
CA ILE A 400 -20.31 0.39 -0.68
C ILE A 400 -19.41 -0.49 -1.53
N ALA A 401 -18.14 -0.12 -1.67
CA ALA A 401 -17.15 -0.87 -2.44
C ALA A 401 -16.26 -1.70 -1.51
N PRO A 402 -16.34 -3.04 -1.56
CA PRO A 402 -15.41 -3.89 -0.84
C PRO A 402 -14.05 -3.94 -1.55
N ASN A 403 -13.05 -4.27 -0.77
CA ASN A 403 -11.75 -4.77 -1.19
C ASN A 403 -11.28 -5.78 -0.13
N ILE A 404 -10.46 -6.75 -0.54
CA ILE A 404 -10.08 -7.87 0.34
C ILE A 404 -8.59 -7.78 0.64
N CYS A 405 -8.26 -7.47 1.91
CA CYS A 405 -6.93 -7.58 2.49
C CYS A 405 -5.86 -6.83 1.67
N TYR A 406 -5.00 -7.54 0.95
CA TYR A 406 -3.87 -7.06 0.16
C TYR A 406 -4.26 -6.05 -0.94
N GLU A 407 -5.51 -6.04 -1.39
CA GLU A 407 -5.98 -5.14 -2.45
C GLU A 407 -5.86 -3.66 -2.08
N ASP A 408 -5.91 -3.30 -0.80
CA ASP A 408 -5.76 -1.91 -0.38
C ASP A 408 -4.33 -1.34 -0.58
N LEU A 409 -3.34 -2.18 -0.92
CA LEU A 409 -2.04 -1.70 -1.36
C LEU A 409 -2.08 -1.03 -2.74
N PHE A 410 -3.05 -1.37 -3.59
CA PHE A 410 -3.12 -0.97 -5.00
C PHE A 410 -4.16 0.15 -5.20
N GLY A 411 -3.81 1.36 -4.79
CA GLY A 411 -4.69 2.53 -4.89
C GLY A 411 -5.15 2.82 -6.32
N GLU A 412 -4.32 2.54 -7.32
CA GLU A 412 -4.62 2.68 -8.74
C GLU A 412 -5.69 1.68 -9.24
N GLU A 413 -5.76 0.49 -8.63
CA GLU A 413 -6.79 -0.50 -8.94
C GLU A 413 -8.11 -0.14 -8.27
N LEU A 414 -8.08 0.20 -6.97
CA LEU A 414 -9.27 0.66 -6.24
C LEU A 414 -9.91 1.89 -6.89
N ALA A 415 -9.07 2.81 -7.40
CA ALA A 415 -9.54 4.01 -8.06
C ALA A 415 -10.31 3.75 -9.36
N ARG A 416 -10.19 2.56 -9.97
CA ARG A 416 -10.98 2.21 -11.17
C ARG A 416 -12.49 2.28 -10.94
N SER A 417 -12.96 2.01 -9.73
CA SER A 417 -14.37 2.14 -9.35
C SER A 417 -14.85 3.61 -9.31
N PHE A 418 -13.94 4.58 -9.42
CA PHE A 418 -14.22 6.01 -9.45
C PHE A 418 -14.22 6.60 -10.88
N ALA A 419 -14.10 5.79 -11.93
CA ALA A 419 -14.04 6.26 -13.31
C ALA A 419 -15.31 7.02 -13.76
N ASP A 420 -16.47 6.62 -13.22
CA ASP A 420 -17.73 7.37 -13.36
C ASP A 420 -18.06 8.03 -12.00
N PRO A 421 -17.98 9.36 -11.88
CA PRO A 421 -18.25 10.06 -10.62
C PRO A 421 -19.67 9.80 -10.06
N ASN A 422 -20.66 9.54 -10.94
CA ASN A 422 -22.03 9.27 -10.52
C ASN A 422 -22.21 7.88 -9.90
N LYS A 423 -21.30 6.94 -10.23
CA LYS A 423 -21.27 5.57 -9.73
C LYS A 423 -20.16 5.35 -8.70
N ALA A 424 -19.33 6.36 -8.47
CA ALA A 424 -18.21 6.27 -7.54
C ALA A 424 -18.68 5.82 -6.14
N PRO A 425 -17.91 4.96 -5.46
CA PRO A 425 -18.21 4.56 -4.10
C PRO A 425 -18.39 5.74 -3.16
N THR A 426 -19.31 5.62 -2.21
CA THR A 426 -19.51 6.58 -1.13
C THR A 426 -18.84 6.12 0.17
N LEU A 427 -18.68 4.80 0.31
CA LEU A 427 -17.99 4.12 1.40
C LEU A 427 -17.12 3.00 0.83
N MET A 428 -15.98 2.74 1.44
CA MET A 428 -15.11 1.60 1.14
C MET A 428 -15.10 0.63 2.34
N VAL A 429 -14.92 -0.65 2.06
CA VAL A 429 -14.85 -1.70 3.08
C VAL A 429 -13.66 -2.59 2.79
N ASN A 430 -12.71 -2.70 3.74
CA ASN A 430 -11.62 -3.67 3.67
C ASN A 430 -11.90 -4.84 4.61
N LEU A 431 -12.05 -6.05 4.05
CA LEU A 431 -12.16 -7.29 4.80
C LEU A 431 -10.78 -7.95 4.84
N SER A 432 -10.22 -8.19 6.01
CA SER A 432 -8.82 -8.63 6.10
C SER A 432 -8.60 -9.76 7.12
N ASN A 433 -7.59 -10.58 6.84
CA ASN A 433 -7.06 -11.57 7.77
C ASN A 433 -5.53 -11.50 7.83
N ILE A 434 -5.02 -10.68 8.74
CA ILE A 434 -3.58 -10.46 8.93
C ILE A 434 -2.95 -11.43 9.96
N ALA A 435 -3.68 -12.45 10.40
CA ALA A 435 -3.23 -13.42 11.41
C ALA A 435 -1.94 -14.18 11.04
N TRP A 436 -1.64 -14.26 9.73
CA TRP A 436 -0.41 -14.84 9.20
C TRP A 436 0.88 -14.21 9.72
N PHE A 437 0.82 -12.94 10.14
CA PHE A 437 1.99 -12.15 10.52
C PHE A 437 2.12 -11.97 12.04
N GLY A 438 1.23 -12.62 12.81
CA GLY A 438 1.20 -12.49 14.27
C GLY A 438 0.84 -11.09 14.74
N ASN A 439 1.00 -10.85 16.05
CA ASN A 439 0.80 -9.51 16.62
C ASN A 439 2.09 -8.67 16.44
N THR A 440 2.27 -8.09 15.28
CA THR A 440 3.48 -7.37 14.88
C THR A 440 3.13 -6.01 14.28
N VAL A 441 4.16 -5.22 13.97
CA VAL A 441 4.04 -3.93 13.26
C VAL A 441 3.30 -4.03 11.91
N ALA A 442 3.19 -5.23 11.32
CA ALA A 442 2.39 -5.47 10.11
C ALA A 442 0.94 -4.99 10.27
N ILE A 443 0.37 -5.10 11.47
CA ILE A 443 -0.99 -4.67 11.78
C ILE A 443 -1.16 -3.16 11.55
N ASP A 444 -0.23 -2.37 12.13
CA ASP A 444 -0.29 -0.91 12.02
C ASP A 444 0.15 -0.42 10.64
N GLN A 445 1.14 -1.07 10.02
CA GLN A 445 1.50 -0.79 8.62
C GLN A 445 0.30 -0.99 7.68
N HIS A 446 -0.44 -2.09 7.83
CA HIS A 446 -1.61 -2.36 7.01
C HIS A 446 -2.78 -1.39 7.31
N LEU A 447 -2.96 -0.99 8.58
CA LEU A 447 -3.91 0.07 8.93
C LEU A 447 -3.52 1.40 8.25
N ASN A 448 -2.25 1.76 8.25
CA ASN A 448 -1.75 2.97 7.59
C ASN A 448 -1.92 2.93 6.06
N ILE A 449 -1.86 1.75 5.44
CA ILE A 449 -2.21 1.57 4.03
C ILE A 449 -3.69 1.92 3.79
N SER A 450 -4.62 1.35 4.57
CA SER A 450 -6.04 1.67 4.47
C SER A 450 -6.34 3.16 4.74
N ARG A 451 -5.62 3.79 5.69
CA ARG A 451 -5.68 5.24 5.94
C ARG A 451 -5.32 6.06 4.71
N MET A 452 -4.24 5.64 4.02
CA MET A 452 -3.81 6.29 2.78
C MET A 452 -4.87 6.15 1.69
N ARG A 453 -5.51 4.98 1.54
CA ARG A 453 -6.62 4.79 0.57
C ARG A 453 -7.80 5.69 0.85
N ALA A 454 -8.20 5.79 2.12
CA ALA A 454 -9.28 6.70 2.52
C ALA A 454 -8.97 8.16 2.14
N LEU A 455 -7.74 8.60 2.40
CA LEU A 455 -7.27 9.95 2.12
C LEU A 455 -7.16 10.25 0.61
N GLU A 456 -6.56 9.34 -0.17
CA GLU A 456 -6.37 9.47 -1.61
C GLU A 456 -7.69 9.54 -2.37
N LEU A 457 -8.63 8.67 -2.01
CA LEU A 457 -9.91 8.53 -2.70
C LEU A 457 -11.02 9.43 -2.10
N GLY A 458 -10.74 10.06 -0.95
CA GLY A 458 -11.68 10.96 -0.28
C GLY A 458 -12.95 10.25 0.19
N ARG A 459 -12.83 8.99 0.65
CA ARG A 459 -13.97 8.16 1.10
C ARG A 459 -13.64 7.49 2.44
N PRO A 460 -14.60 7.39 3.36
CA PRO A 460 -14.41 6.62 4.58
C PRO A 460 -14.11 5.15 4.25
N MET A 461 -13.27 4.51 5.08
CA MET A 461 -12.93 3.10 4.99
C MET A 461 -13.35 2.38 6.26
N LEU A 462 -14.21 1.39 6.12
CA LEU A 462 -14.60 0.44 7.15
C LEU A 462 -13.65 -0.76 7.07
N ARG A 463 -12.95 -1.06 8.15
CA ARG A 463 -11.97 -2.13 8.16
C ARG A 463 -12.36 -3.22 9.15
N ALA A 464 -12.81 -4.38 8.66
CA ALA A 464 -13.12 -5.57 9.46
C ALA A 464 -11.96 -6.57 9.35
N THR A 465 -11.32 -6.89 10.48
CA THR A 465 -10.15 -7.78 10.49
C THR A 465 -10.34 -8.93 11.47
N ASN A 466 -9.75 -10.10 11.19
CA ASN A 466 -9.83 -11.24 12.09
C ASN A 466 -9.05 -10.99 13.39
N THR A 467 -7.76 -10.65 13.32
CA THR A 467 -6.86 -10.45 14.48
C THR A 467 -6.20 -9.08 14.49
N GLY A 468 -6.36 -8.29 13.42
CA GLY A 468 -5.64 -7.04 13.21
C GLY A 468 -6.33 -5.82 13.80
N ALA A 469 -6.18 -4.68 13.14
CA ALA A 469 -6.82 -3.43 13.52
C ALA A 469 -8.19 -3.29 12.84
N THR A 470 -9.25 -3.76 13.50
CA THR A 470 -10.62 -3.42 13.11
C THR A 470 -10.86 -1.96 13.45
N ALA A 471 -11.22 -1.15 12.46
CA ALA A 471 -11.24 0.30 12.59
C ALA A 471 -12.23 0.97 11.62
N ILE A 472 -12.63 2.18 11.96
CA ILE A 472 -13.33 3.11 11.08
C ILE A 472 -12.39 4.27 10.80
N ILE A 473 -12.16 4.55 9.52
CA ILE A 473 -11.28 5.59 9.02
C ILE A 473 -12.14 6.60 8.27
N ASN A 474 -12.05 7.87 8.61
CA ASN A 474 -12.77 8.91 7.88
C ASN A 474 -12.10 9.24 6.53
N ALA A 475 -12.74 10.06 5.70
CA ALA A 475 -12.22 10.46 4.40
C ALA A 475 -10.91 11.27 4.45
N ARG A 476 -10.49 11.73 5.64
CA ARG A 476 -9.20 12.41 5.88
C ARG A 476 -8.09 11.45 6.28
N GLY A 477 -8.36 10.13 6.29
CA GLY A 477 -7.38 9.12 6.71
C GLY A 477 -7.17 9.03 8.22
N GLU A 478 -8.05 9.66 9.02
CA GLU A 478 -7.99 9.61 10.48
C GLU A 478 -8.78 8.41 11.01
N VAL A 479 -8.19 7.67 11.94
CA VAL A 479 -8.86 6.57 12.63
C VAL A 479 -9.79 7.15 13.70
N THR A 480 -11.10 7.04 13.48
CA THR A 480 -12.11 7.56 14.42
C THR A 480 -12.49 6.56 15.50
N HIS A 481 -12.47 5.27 15.16
CA HIS A 481 -12.78 4.17 16.07
C HIS A 481 -11.85 3.00 15.77
N ARG A 482 -11.39 2.30 16.80
CA ARG A 482 -10.50 1.14 16.66
C ARG A 482 -10.74 0.14 17.80
N LEU A 483 -10.79 -1.17 17.48
CA LEU A 483 -10.67 -2.23 18.46
C LEU A 483 -9.19 -2.53 18.76
N PRO A 484 -8.87 -2.97 19.98
CA PRO A 484 -7.57 -3.56 20.26
C PRO A 484 -7.33 -4.77 19.35
N SER A 485 -6.07 -4.97 18.93
CA SER A 485 -5.67 -6.15 18.17
C SER A 485 -5.70 -7.41 19.03
N ALA A 486 -5.87 -8.57 18.41
CA ALA A 486 -5.85 -9.89 19.04
C ALA A 486 -6.91 -10.09 20.16
N VAL A 487 -8.03 -9.41 20.07
CA VAL A 487 -9.21 -9.64 20.92
C VAL A 487 -10.43 -9.99 20.07
N GLN A 488 -11.36 -10.78 20.59
CA GLN A 488 -12.66 -10.97 19.97
C GLN A 488 -13.56 -9.79 20.33
N GLY A 489 -14.28 -9.23 19.33
CA GLY A 489 -15.14 -8.09 19.57
C GLY A 489 -15.94 -7.63 18.36
N ALA A 490 -16.77 -6.63 18.59
CA ALA A 490 -17.55 -5.94 17.56
C ALA A 490 -17.40 -4.42 17.75
N LEU A 491 -17.06 -3.71 16.67
CA LEU A 491 -16.96 -2.26 16.64
C LEU A 491 -18.22 -1.67 16.01
N THR A 492 -19.02 -0.99 16.81
CA THR A 492 -20.25 -0.35 16.33
C THR A 492 -20.13 1.16 16.37
N ALA A 493 -20.46 1.82 15.26
CA ALA A 493 -20.49 3.28 15.16
C ALA A 493 -21.41 3.75 14.03
N GLU A 494 -21.65 5.06 13.98
CA GLU A 494 -22.33 5.73 12.88
C GLU A 494 -21.33 6.27 11.88
N VAL A 495 -21.55 6.00 10.60
CA VAL A 495 -20.69 6.44 9.50
C VAL A 495 -21.54 7.11 8.43
N TYR A 496 -21.00 8.17 7.87
CA TYR A 496 -21.62 8.90 6.76
C TYR A 496 -20.85 8.62 5.47
N GLY A 497 -21.53 8.20 4.43
CA GLY A 497 -20.94 8.14 3.10
C GLY A 497 -20.65 9.53 2.55
N ILE A 498 -19.67 9.64 1.67
CA ILE A 498 -19.34 10.88 0.97
C ILE A 498 -19.80 10.77 -0.48
N HIS A 499 -20.72 11.64 -0.86
CA HIS A 499 -21.28 11.76 -2.21
C HIS A 499 -20.59 12.87 -2.99
N GLY A 500 -20.91 13.02 -4.28
CA GLY A 500 -20.46 14.14 -5.11
C GLY A 500 -19.04 13.99 -5.65
N SER A 501 -18.25 15.06 -5.56
CA SER A 501 -16.95 15.13 -6.22
C SER A 501 -15.96 14.08 -5.73
N ILE A 502 -15.14 13.61 -6.65
CA ILE A 502 -14.02 12.69 -6.36
C ILE A 502 -12.71 13.49 -6.31
N THR A 503 -11.72 12.97 -5.60
CA THR A 503 -10.42 13.65 -5.49
C THR A 503 -9.72 13.79 -6.85
N PRO A 504 -8.84 14.79 -7.03
CA PRO A 504 -8.02 14.90 -8.23
C PRO A 504 -7.23 13.63 -8.53
N TYR A 505 -6.68 12.96 -7.48
CA TYR A 505 -6.02 11.67 -7.62
C TYR A 505 -6.95 10.62 -8.25
N ALA A 506 -8.15 10.43 -7.68
CA ALA A 506 -9.12 9.49 -8.20
C ALA A 506 -9.53 9.82 -9.64
N GLN A 507 -9.62 11.12 -10.01
CA GLN A 507 -9.98 11.57 -11.36
C GLN A 507 -8.96 11.13 -12.41
N TRP A 508 -7.67 11.37 -12.17
CA TRP A 508 -6.67 11.06 -13.18
C TRP A 508 -6.24 9.59 -13.14
N VAL A 509 -6.11 8.99 -11.93
CA VAL A 509 -5.62 7.60 -11.83
C VAL A 509 -6.67 6.58 -12.28
N SER A 510 -7.96 6.84 -12.08
CA SER A 510 -9.02 5.95 -12.57
C SER A 510 -9.03 5.81 -14.09
N ARG A 511 -8.61 6.87 -14.82
CA ARG A 511 -8.60 6.92 -16.29
C ARG A 511 -7.27 6.48 -16.88
N PHE A 512 -6.16 6.93 -16.30
CA PHE A 512 -4.83 6.79 -16.89
C PHE A 512 -3.90 5.86 -16.11
N GLY A 513 -4.33 5.33 -14.95
CA GLY A 513 -3.45 4.59 -14.05
C GLY A 513 -2.25 5.45 -13.62
N LEU A 514 -1.11 4.84 -13.43
CA LEU A 514 0.12 5.54 -13.02
C LEU A 514 0.92 6.15 -14.19
N TRP A 515 0.45 6.02 -15.44
CA TRP A 515 1.16 6.50 -16.64
C TRP A 515 1.51 8.00 -16.61
N PRO A 516 0.68 8.92 -16.07
CA PRO A 516 1.04 10.31 -15.94
C PRO A 516 2.29 10.55 -15.09
N LEU A 517 2.43 9.81 -13.97
CA LEU A 517 3.62 9.88 -13.12
C LEU A 517 4.85 9.34 -13.86
N VAL A 518 4.71 8.22 -14.55
CA VAL A 518 5.78 7.61 -15.36
C VAL A 518 6.24 8.58 -16.46
N GLY A 519 5.30 9.14 -17.23
CA GLY A 519 5.61 10.08 -18.31
C GLY A 519 6.32 11.33 -17.80
N PHE A 520 5.84 11.91 -16.69
CA PHE A 520 6.46 13.08 -16.08
C PHE A 520 7.87 12.78 -15.54
N ALA A 521 8.07 11.63 -14.89
CA ALA A 521 9.37 11.21 -14.41
C ALA A 521 10.37 11.01 -15.57
N LEU A 522 9.95 10.34 -16.65
CA LEU A 522 10.80 10.17 -17.84
C LEU A 522 11.15 11.52 -18.51
N LEU A 523 10.21 12.44 -18.58
CA LEU A 523 10.48 13.80 -19.10
C LEU A 523 11.54 14.52 -18.27
N ILE A 524 11.46 14.47 -16.94
CA ILE A 524 12.47 15.05 -16.05
C ILE A 524 13.86 14.44 -16.31
N LEU A 525 13.94 13.12 -16.46
CA LEU A 525 15.22 12.43 -16.71
C LEU A 525 15.80 12.80 -18.08
N LEU A 526 14.97 12.97 -19.10
CA LEU A 526 15.40 13.46 -20.41
C LEU A 526 15.96 14.88 -20.33
N LEU A 527 15.28 15.79 -19.62
CA LEU A 527 15.74 17.16 -19.40
C LEU A 527 17.07 17.21 -18.64
N ALA A 528 17.21 16.41 -17.58
CA ALA A 528 18.45 16.32 -16.81
C ALA A 528 19.61 15.79 -17.68
N SER A 529 19.34 14.76 -18.48
CA SER A 529 20.34 14.19 -19.41
C SER A 529 20.78 15.18 -20.47
N ALA A 530 19.82 15.91 -21.08
CA ALA A 530 20.11 16.92 -22.11
C ALA A 530 20.94 18.08 -21.53
N THR A 531 20.59 18.56 -20.33
CA THR A 531 21.35 19.60 -19.62
C THR A 531 22.77 19.17 -19.31
N ALA A 532 22.94 17.95 -18.80
CA ALA A 532 24.28 17.40 -18.52
C ALA A 532 25.12 17.22 -19.79
N TYR A 533 24.49 16.84 -20.91
CA TYR A 533 25.17 16.72 -22.22
C TYR A 533 25.62 18.09 -22.74
N ALA A 534 24.74 19.10 -22.75
CA ALA A 534 25.04 20.45 -23.21
C ALA A 534 26.19 21.08 -22.41
N SER A 535 26.18 20.92 -21.07
CA SER A 535 27.25 21.42 -20.20
C SER A 535 28.62 20.83 -20.52
N ARG A 536 28.70 19.54 -20.88
CA ARG A 536 29.96 18.88 -21.26
C ARG A 536 30.49 19.36 -22.60
N HIS A 537 29.63 19.61 -23.57
CA HIS A 537 30.04 20.05 -24.91
C HIS A 537 30.36 21.54 -24.95
N GLY A 538 29.68 22.37 -24.15
CA GLY A 538 29.99 23.78 -23.97
C GLY A 538 31.38 23.98 -23.38
N GLN A 539 31.78 23.20 -22.37
CA GLN A 539 33.16 23.27 -21.78
C GLN A 539 34.26 22.84 -22.75
N ARG A 540 33.98 21.93 -23.69
CA ARG A 540 34.97 21.51 -24.71
C ARG A 540 35.20 22.55 -25.83
N ARG A 541 34.24 23.48 -26.06
CA ARG A 541 34.33 24.51 -27.08
C ARG A 541 35.08 25.79 -26.62
N PHE A 542 35.21 25.97 -25.30
CA PHE A 542 35.86 27.15 -24.68
C PHE A 542 37.04 26.77 -23.76
N GLY A 543 37.54 25.56 -23.87
CA GLY A 543 38.80 25.17 -23.24
C GLY A 543 39.99 25.68 -24.09
N PRO A 544 41.12 26.07 -23.43
CA PRO A 544 42.26 26.72 -24.09
C PRO A 544 42.90 25.85 -25.16
#